data_72204fd71df0ed5551cabb451e4dcae2
#
_entry.id   72204fd71df0ed5551cabb451e4dcae2
#
_cell.length_a   1.000
_cell.length_b   1.000
_cell.length_c   1.000
_cell.angle_alpha   90.00
_cell.angle_beta   90.00
_cell.angle_gamma   90.00
#
_symmetry.space_group_name_H-M   'P 1'
#
loop_
_entity.id
_entity.type
_entity.pdbx_description
1 polymer ?
#
loop_
_entity_poly.entity_id
_entity_poly.type
_entity_poly.pdbx_seq_one_letter_code
_entity_poly.pdbx_strand_id
1 'polypeptide(L)'
;IHGANLTTIVYGADVPSSQDCSEVWFEASKIYNESMGWDCPGVQALQSSPELRVISSRGAKSFDNLARIDLGSPRCPASSLESALLGRRSADIFTGTMTESELSGLLRYGAGMTDVAGQQSHLRTVPSAGALHPLDLFVYVRNVSGVEEGVYYYLPQEDRVVLVAGSIDEAVADSFFNATGSAESAVIFFLAASFWRSRFKYGHRGMRFCLMESGHLAQNLLLLASAYDLPARALGGFVDCELNELIPTLNGVDTALLYALAVG
;
A
#
# COMPACT_ATOMS: atom_id res chain seq x y z
N ILE A 1 13.32 -19.83 25.29
CA ILE A 1 14.38 -19.69 24.26
C ILE A 1 14.43 -18.21 23.92
N HIS A 2 15.53 -17.54 24.29
CA HIS A 2 15.71 -16.13 23.92
C HIS A 2 16.04 -16.02 22.43
N GLY A 3 15.45 -15.04 21.71
CA GLY A 3 15.58 -14.88 20.27
C GLY A 3 17.03 -14.80 19.74
N ALA A 4 17.96 -14.32 20.57
CA ALA A 4 19.40 -14.28 20.26
C ALA A 4 19.98 -15.65 19.85
N ASN A 5 19.51 -16.75 20.45
CA ASN A 5 20.02 -18.08 20.11
C ASN A 5 19.58 -18.58 18.74
N LEU A 6 18.40 -18.17 18.29
CA LEU A 6 17.92 -18.53 16.93
C LEU A 6 18.70 -17.77 15.86
N THR A 7 19.00 -16.51 16.09
CA THR A 7 19.79 -15.70 15.17
C THR A 7 21.20 -16.25 15.00
N THR A 8 21.86 -16.61 16.11
CA THR A 8 23.20 -17.24 16.07
C THR A 8 23.17 -18.58 15.33
N ILE A 9 22.12 -19.39 15.52
CA ILE A 9 21.96 -20.67 14.82
C ILE A 9 21.77 -20.47 13.32
N VAL A 10 20.97 -19.50 12.90
CA VAL A 10 20.63 -19.28 11.50
C VAL A 10 21.73 -18.51 10.76
N TYR A 11 22.31 -17.49 11.35
CA TYR A 11 23.26 -16.59 10.70
C TYR A 11 24.71 -16.80 11.12
N GLY A 12 24.98 -17.68 12.10
CA GLY A 12 26.32 -17.99 12.56
C GLY A 12 27.05 -16.84 13.28
N ALA A 13 26.32 -15.80 13.69
CA ALA A 13 26.87 -14.64 14.37
C ALA A 13 25.95 -14.15 15.49
N ASP A 14 26.55 -13.58 16.55
CA ASP A 14 25.79 -12.84 17.55
C ASP A 14 25.28 -11.54 16.94
N VAL A 15 23.96 -11.39 16.92
CA VAL A 15 23.28 -10.19 16.46
C VAL A 15 22.51 -9.61 17.65
N PRO A 16 22.39 -8.31 17.79
CA PRO A 16 22.64 -7.24 16.83
C PRO A 16 24.07 -6.70 16.88
N SER A 17 24.59 -6.31 15.72
CA SER A 17 25.82 -5.54 15.66
C SER A 17 25.53 -4.09 15.31
N SER A 18 26.35 -3.15 15.78
CA SER A 18 26.26 -1.73 15.42
C SER A 18 26.45 -1.45 13.92
N GLN A 19 26.67 -2.49 13.13
CA GLN A 19 26.81 -2.44 11.66
C GLN A 19 25.61 -3.06 10.93
N ASP A 20 24.61 -3.61 11.65
CA ASP A 20 23.38 -4.10 11.04
C ASP A 20 22.57 -2.92 10.48
N CYS A 21 22.28 -2.98 9.17
CA CYS A 21 21.60 -1.90 8.47
C CYS A 21 20.23 -1.57 9.07
N SER A 22 19.52 -2.58 9.59
CA SER A 22 18.20 -2.42 10.19
C SER A 22 18.29 -1.63 11.51
N GLU A 23 19.30 -1.92 12.31
CA GLU A 23 19.54 -1.21 13.57
C GLU A 23 20.04 0.21 13.32
N VAL A 24 20.99 0.38 12.40
CA VAL A 24 21.48 1.70 12.01
C VAL A 24 20.32 2.57 11.52
N TRP A 25 19.44 2.03 10.66
CA TRP A 25 18.26 2.75 10.21
C TRP A 25 17.28 3.04 11.36
N PHE A 26 17.05 2.07 12.25
CA PHE A 26 16.16 2.26 13.38
C PHE A 26 16.65 3.36 14.30
N GLU A 27 17.96 3.37 14.65
CA GLU A 27 18.59 4.42 15.44
C GLU A 27 18.53 5.79 14.74
N ALA A 28 18.93 5.85 13.46
CA ALA A 28 18.93 7.10 12.68
C ALA A 28 17.53 7.70 12.48
N SER A 29 16.48 6.91 12.67
CA SER A 29 15.09 7.36 12.55
C SER A 29 14.41 7.68 13.89
N LYS A 30 15.14 7.65 15.01
CA LYS A 30 14.66 8.16 16.30
C LYS A 30 14.64 9.68 16.30
N ILE A 31 13.72 10.25 17.07
CA ILE A 31 13.59 11.69 17.28
C ILE A 31 13.88 11.95 18.74
N TYR A 32 14.75 12.91 19.01
CA TYR A 32 15.10 13.38 20.34
C TYR A 32 14.65 14.82 20.55
N ASN A 33 14.44 15.26 21.78
CA ASN A 33 13.96 16.61 22.08
C ASN A 33 14.89 17.69 21.48
N GLU A 34 16.19 17.44 21.51
CA GLU A 34 17.21 18.37 21.04
C GLU A 34 17.33 18.40 19.51
N SER A 35 16.91 17.33 18.83
CA SER A 35 17.07 17.17 17.39
C SER A 35 15.78 17.34 16.59
N MET A 36 14.62 17.48 17.26
CA MET A 36 13.30 17.47 16.60
C MET A 36 13.19 18.48 15.44
N GLY A 37 13.78 19.65 15.57
CA GLY A 37 13.78 20.68 14.52
C GLY A 37 14.55 20.26 13.27
N TRP A 38 15.57 19.43 13.42
CA TRP A 38 16.42 18.93 12.33
C TRP A 38 15.88 17.63 11.73
N ASP A 39 15.36 16.75 12.60
CA ASP A 39 14.83 15.45 12.19
C ASP A 39 13.49 15.56 11.45
N CYS A 40 12.74 16.63 11.71
CA CYS A 40 11.43 16.89 11.09
C CYS A 40 11.38 18.27 10.43
N PRO A 41 12.20 18.57 9.43
CA PRO A 41 12.38 19.94 8.90
C PRO A 41 11.11 20.52 8.27
N GLY A 42 10.25 19.69 7.70
CA GLY A 42 9.00 20.14 7.06
C GLY A 42 7.85 20.43 8.02
N VAL A 43 7.96 20.09 9.31
CA VAL A 43 6.86 20.33 10.27
C VAL A 43 6.56 21.82 10.38
N GLN A 44 7.57 22.62 10.56
CA GLN A 44 7.45 24.07 10.73
C GLN A 44 6.92 24.76 9.47
N ALA A 45 7.43 24.34 8.28
CA ALA A 45 6.95 24.85 7.00
C ALA A 45 5.47 24.60 6.78
N LEU A 46 4.99 23.39 7.09
CA LEU A 46 3.56 23.04 6.97
C LEU A 46 2.69 23.67 8.06
N GLN A 47 3.23 23.98 9.23
CA GLN A 47 2.49 24.71 10.25
C GLN A 47 2.24 26.17 9.88
N SER A 48 3.20 26.79 9.17
CA SER A 48 3.14 28.18 8.76
C SER A 48 2.41 28.45 7.45
N SER A 49 2.15 27.41 6.62
CA SER A 49 1.48 27.56 5.32
C SER A 49 0.29 26.59 5.17
N PRO A 50 -0.95 27.10 5.27
CA PRO A 50 -2.15 26.33 4.96
C PRO A 50 -2.16 25.80 3.53
N GLU A 51 -1.65 26.57 2.56
CA GLU A 51 -1.60 26.19 1.15
C GLU A 51 -0.72 24.96 0.93
N LEU A 52 0.46 24.94 1.56
CA LEU A 52 1.36 23.79 1.50
C LEU A 52 0.71 22.53 2.11
N ARG A 53 -0.08 22.69 3.17
CA ARG A 53 -0.83 21.57 3.76
C ARG A 53 -1.84 20.97 2.77
N VAL A 54 -2.62 21.82 2.09
CA VAL A 54 -3.59 21.38 1.09
C VAL A 54 -2.90 20.69 -0.07
N ILE A 55 -1.83 21.28 -0.62
CA ILE A 55 -1.09 20.71 -1.74
C ILE A 55 -0.47 19.36 -1.35
N SER A 56 0.18 19.29 -0.19
CA SER A 56 0.87 18.08 0.26
C SER A 56 -0.09 16.93 0.61
N SER A 57 -1.33 17.23 1.00
CA SER A 57 -2.34 16.21 1.32
C SER A 57 -2.98 15.54 0.10
N ARG A 58 -2.76 16.06 -1.11
CA ARG A 58 -3.29 15.45 -2.33
C ARG A 58 -2.72 14.07 -2.60
N GLY A 59 -1.43 13.86 -2.34
CA GLY A 59 -0.74 12.58 -2.30
C GLY A 59 -1.17 11.57 -3.37
N ALA A 60 -1.14 11.96 -4.66
CA ALA A 60 -1.46 11.07 -5.77
C ALA A 60 -0.55 11.39 -6.97
N LYS A 61 -0.29 10.37 -7.79
CA LYS A 61 0.38 10.57 -9.08
C LYS A 61 -0.62 11.15 -10.08
N SER A 62 -0.13 11.97 -11.01
CA SER A 62 -0.95 12.45 -12.13
C SER A 62 -0.74 11.57 -13.35
N PHE A 63 -1.83 11.21 -13.99
CA PHE A 63 -1.87 10.45 -15.24
C PHE A 63 -2.79 11.15 -16.23
N ASP A 64 -2.59 12.44 -16.46
CA ASP A 64 -3.52 13.30 -17.20
C ASP A 64 -3.80 12.83 -18.64
N ASN A 65 -2.87 12.11 -19.24
CA ASN A 65 -2.96 11.58 -20.59
C ASN A 65 -3.68 10.22 -20.69
N LEU A 66 -4.04 9.60 -19.56
CA LEU A 66 -4.71 8.30 -19.53
C LEU A 66 -6.21 8.46 -19.29
N ALA A 67 -7.00 7.61 -19.95
CA ALA A 67 -8.45 7.61 -19.78
C ALA A 67 -8.83 7.18 -18.35
N ARG A 68 -9.78 7.89 -17.75
CA ARG A 68 -10.38 7.54 -16.45
C ARG A 68 -11.42 6.46 -16.66
N ILE A 69 -11.32 5.40 -15.92
CA ILE A 69 -12.25 4.26 -15.95
C ILE A 69 -13.04 4.27 -14.64
N ASP A 70 -14.35 4.30 -14.77
CA ASP A 70 -15.30 4.20 -13.68
C ASP A 70 -15.62 2.70 -13.46
N LEU A 71 -15.42 2.21 -12.26
CA LEU A 71 -15.73 0.82 -11.89
C LEU A 71 -17.18 0.65 -11.39
N GLY A 72 -18.03 1.63 -11.62
CA GLY A 72 -19.43 1.60 -11.21
C GLY A 72 -19.61 1.67 -9.67
N SER A 73 -20.81 1.29 -9.23
CA SER A 73 -21.18 1.41 -7.82
C SER A 73 -20.45 0.39 -6.95
N PRO A 74 -19.77 0.82 -5.87
CA PRO A 74 -19.06 -0.08 -4.99
C PRO A 74 -20.02 -0.99 -4.21
N ARG A 75 -19.68 -2.29 -4.10
CA ARG A 75 -20.38 -3.20 -3.19
C ARG A 75 -20.21 -2.70 -1.75
N CYS A 76 -21.32 -2.47 -1.08
CA CYS A 76 -21.29 -2.11 0.34
C CYS A 76 -21.01 -3.37 1.19
N PRO A 77 -20.05 -3.36 2.12
CA PRO A 77 -19.82 -4.50 3.00
C PRO A 77 -21.04 -4.69 3.94
N ALA A 78 -21.61 -5.88 3.92
CA ALA A 78 -22.78 -6.22 4.75
C ALA A 78 -22.40 -6.89 6.08
N SER A 79 -21.17 -7.40 6.18
CA SER A 79 -20.66 -8.05 7.39
C SER A 79 -20.37 -7.06 8.50
N SER A 80 -20.58 -7.46 9.75
CA SER A 80 -20.17 -6.63 10.90
C SER A 80 -18.63 -6.55 11.00
N LEU A 81 -18.13 -5.49 11.60
CA LEU A 81 -16.70 -5.35 11.88
C LEU A 81 -16.18 -6.51 12.73
N GLU A 82 -16.97 -6.95 13.71
CA GLU A 82 -16.63 -8.10 14.56
C GLU A 82 -16.45 -9.37 13.70
N SER A 83 -17.40 -9.67 12.83
CA SER A 83 -17.32 -10.83 11.94
C SER A 83 -16.12 -10.77 11.01
N ALA A 84 -15.83 -9.60 10.42
CA ALA A 84 -14.67 -9.42 9.55
C ALA A 84 -13.36 -9.62 10.31
N LEU A 85 -13.23 -9.05 11.52
CA LEU A 85 -12.03 -9.19 12.35
C LEU A 85 -11.79 -10.64 12.78
N LEU A 86 -12.83 -11.32 13.25
CA LEU A 86 -12.73 -12.70 13.74
C LEU A 86 -12.66 -13.72 12.59
N GLY A 87 -13.26 -13.42 11.44
CA GLY A 87 -13.29 -14.28 10.25
C GLY A 87 -12.06 -14.23 9.37
N ARG A 88 -11.36 -13.07 9.32
CA ARG A 88 -10.21 -12.89 8.44
C ARG A 88 -9.12 -13.96 8.67
N ARG A 89 -8.78 -14.68 7.60
CA ARG A 89 -7.65 -15.63 7.54
C ARG A 89 -6.83 -15.37 6.29
N SER A 90 -5.54 -15.73 6.32
CA SER A 90 -4.73 -15.79 5.09
C SER A 90 -5.16 -17.02 4.29
N ALA A 91 -5.50 -16.80 3.04
CA ALA A 91 -5.94 -17.87 2.14
C ALA A 91 -4.76 -18.65 1.57
N ASP A 92 -4.91 -19.94 1.41
CA ASP A 92 -4.00 -20.80 0.66
C ASP A 92 -4.58 -21.16 -0.74
N ILE A 93 -5.90 -20.99 -0.90
CA ILE A 93 -6.62 -21.26 -2.14
C ILE A 93 -7.45 -20.03 -2.49
N PHE A 94 -7.43 -19.66 -3.75
CA PHE A 94 -8.19 -18.56 -4.31
C PHE A 94 -9.31 -19.06 -5.22
N THR A 95 -10.36 -18.24 -5.42
CA THR A 95 -11.50 -18.57 -6.30
C THR A 95 -11.24 -18.15 -7.75
N GLY A 96 -10.27 -17.29 -7.96
CA GLY A 96 -9.85 -16.81 -9.27
C GLY A 96 -10.83 -15.84 -9.94
N THR A 97 -11.84 -15.36 -9.25
CA THR A 97 -12.88 -14.49 -9.83
C THR A 97 -13.30 -13.40 -8.86
N MET A 98 -13.64 -12.23 -9.39
CA MET A 98 -14.17 -11.09 -8.65
C MET A 98 -15.13 -10.30 -9.54
N THR A 99 -16.13 -9.67 -8.94
CA THR A 99 -17.01 -8.74 -9.65
C THR A 99 -16.40 -7.31 -9.64
N GLU A 100 -16.76 -6.52 -10.65
CA GLU A 100 -16.39 -5.11 -10.73
C GLU A 100 -16.83 -4.31 -9.48
N SER A 101 -18.03 -4.57 -8.96
CA SER A 101 -18.53 -3.90 -7.76
C SER A 101 -17.76 -4.27 -6.48
N GLU A 102 -17.20 -5.46 -6.39
CA GLU A 102 -16.31 -5.87 -5.29
C GLU A 102 -14.97 -5.18 -5.39
N LEU A 103 -14.38 -5.13 -6.59
CA LEU A 103 -13.15 -4.37 -6.82
C LEU A 103 -13.34 -2.87 -6.49
N SER A 104 -14.43 -2.28 -6.99
CA SER A 104 -14.80 -0.88 -6.67
C SER A 104 -14.94 -0.68 -5.16
N GLY A 105 -15.59 -1.61 -4.45
CA GLY A 105 -15.73 -1.57 -2.99
C GLY A 105 -14.39 -1.68 -2.24
N LEU A 106 -13.50 -2.58 -2.67
CA LEU A 106 -12.16 -2.72 -2.08
C LEU A 106 -11.35 -1.42 -2.22
N LEU A 107 -11.39 -0.80 -3.39
CA LEU A 107 -10.69 0.47 -3.65
C LEU A 107 -11.31 1.61 -2.85
N ARG A 108 -12.62 1.82 -2.97
CA ARG A 108 -13.34 2.93 -2.36
C ARG A 108 -13.26 2.92 -0.83
N TYR A 109 -13.59 1.80 -0.21
CA TYR A 109 -13.60 1.68 1.25
C TYR A 109 -12.21 1.39 1.83
N GLY A 110 -11.32 0.77 1.06
CA GLY A 110 -9.95 0.49 1.47
C GLY A 110 -9.05 1.72 1.46
N ALA A 111 -9.12 2.55 0.41
CA ALA A 111 -8.16 3.63 0.14
C ALA A 111 -8.80 4.96 -0.30
N GLY A 112 -10.12 5.01 -0.48
CA GLY A 112 -10.83 6.16 -1.02
C GLY A 112 -10.90 7.35 -0.08
N MET A 113 -11.42 8.46 -0.63
CA MET A 113 -11.65 9.68 0.13
C MET A 113 -12.82 9.51 1.09
N THR A 114 -12.72 10.16 2.27
CA THR A 114 -13.83 10.27 3.21
C THR A 114 -14.49 11.65 3.03
N ASP A 115 -15.79 11.65 2.77
CA ASP A 115 -16.57 12.89 2.68
C ASP A 115 -16.80 13.44 4.08
N VAL A 116 -15.93 14.34 4.51
CA VAL A 116 -16.17 15.14 5.72
C VAL A 116 -16.53 16.54 5.27
N ALA A 117 -17.81 16.86 5.31
CA ALA A 117 -18.34 18.17 4.91
C ALA A 117 -17.60 19.30 5.65
N GLY A 118 -17.05 20.25 4.87
CA GLY A 118 -16.39 21.45 5.40
C GLY A 118 -14.90 21.29 5.75
N GLN A 119 -14.28 20.14 5.52
CA GLN A 119 -12.84 19.99 5.69
C GLN A 119 -12.09 20.29 4.39
N GLN A 120 -11.06 21.13 4.49
CA GLN A 120 -10.19 21.47 3.36
C GLN A 120 -9.09 20.40 3.12
N SER A 121 -8.94 19.43 4.00
CA SER A 121 -7.94 18.36 3.92
C SER A 121 -8.51 17.14 3.21
N HIS A 122 -7.73 16.58 2.28
CA HIS A 122 -8.08 15.35 1.56
C HIS A 122 -7.89 14.12 2.45
N LEU A 123 -8.86 13.85 3.33
CA LEU A 123 -8.83 12.69 4.22
C LEU A 123 -9.24 11.42 3.48
N ARG A 124 -8.63 10.30 3.86
CA ARG A 124 -8.90 8.98 3.31
C ARG A 124 -9.35 8.01 4.40
N THR A 125 -9.84 6.86 3.99
CA THR A 125 -10.19 5.75 4.89
C THR A 125 -8.96 5.21 5.64
N VAL A 126 -7.76 5.41 5.09
CA VAL A 126 -6.48 5.03 5.69
C VAL A 126 -5.91 6.22 6.46
N PRO A 127 -5.56 6.07 7.76
CA PRO A 127 -4.86 7.11 8.48
C PRO A 127 -3.46 7.31 7.94
N SER A 128 -3.08 8.56 7.70
CA SER A 128 -1.77 8.96 7.20
C SER A 128 -1.13 10.00 8.08
N ALA A 129 0.15 9.83 8.38
CA ALA A 129 0.91 10.79 9.20
C ALA A 129 0.91 12.18 8.54
N GLY A 130 0.24 13.13 9.20
CA GLY A 130 0.08 14.50 8.71
C GLY A 130 -0.73 14.63 7.42
N ALA A 131 -1.57 13.66 7.11
CA ALA A 131 -2.39 13.56 5.90
C ALA A 131 -1.57 13.70 4.59
N LEU A 132 -0.35 13.15 4.57
CA LEU A 132 0.55 13.26 3.42
C LEU A 132 0.34 12.19 2.36
N HIS A 133 -0.31 11.08 2.72
CA HIS A 133 -0.69 9.97 1.84
C HIS A 133 0.46 9.53 0.91
N PRO A 134 1.60 9.05 1.46
CA PRO A 134 2.74 8.63 0.67
C PRO A 134 2.48 7.39 -0.19
N LEU A 135 1.41 6.65 0.07
CA LEU A 135 1.11 5.43 -0.66
C LEU A 135 0.37 5.69 -1.96
N ASP A 136 0.80 4.96 -2.98
CA ASP A 136 0.17 4.79 -4.28
C ASP A 136 -0.38 3.36 -4.35
N LEU A 137 -1.66 3.20 -4.69
CA LEU A 137 -2.31 1.91 -4.81
C LEU A 137 -2.45 1.53 -6.28
N PHE A 138 -1.77 0.46 -6.66
CA PHE A 138 -1.96 -0.19 -7.94
C PHE A 138 -2.71 -1.50 -7.76
N VAL A 139 -3.38 -1.95 -8.80
CA VAL A 139 -4.03 -3.26 -8.83
C VAL A 139 -3.78 -3.93 -10.17
N TYR A 140 -3.18 -5.10 -10.15
CA TYR A 140 -3.16 -5.99 -11.29
C TYR A 140 -4.46 -6.77 -11.32
N VAL A 141 -5.25 -6.52 -12.32
CA VAL A 141 -6.50 -7.21 -12.60
C VAL A 141 -6.19 -8.40 -13.51
N ARG A 142 -6.51 -9.61 -13.08
CA ARG A 142 -6.39 -10.83 -13.87
C ARG A 142 -7.76 -11.32 -14.33
N ASN A 143 -8.73 -11.37 -13.43
CA ASN A 143 -10.04 -11.91 -13.72
C ASN A 143 -11.14 -11.22 -12.91
N VAL A 144 -11.51 -10.05 -13.36
CA VAL A 144 -12.63 -9.28 -12.82
C VAL A 144 -13.68 -9.09 -13.90
N SER A 145 -14.93 -9.44 -13.61
CA SER A 145 -16.02 -9.35 -14.57
C SER A 145 -16.19 -7.91 -15.09
N GLY A 146 -16.07 -7.71 -16.40
CA GLY A 146 -16.25 -6.40 -17.03
C GLY A 146 -15.02 -5.49 -17.01
N VAL A 147 -13.89 -5.94 -16.46
CA VAL A 147 -12.65 -5.17 -16.41
C VAL A 147 -11.56 -5.92 -17.19
N GLU A 148 -10.89 -5.25 -18.11
CA GLU A 148 -9.78 -5.84 -18.88
C GLU A 148 -8.60 -6.21 -17.96
N GLU A 149 -7.84 -7.25 -18.36
CA GLU A 149 -6.60 -7.60 -17.70
C GLU A 149 -5.56 -6.50 -17.85
N GLY A 150 -4.88 -6.14 -16.75
CA GLY A 150 -3.84 -5.13 -16.75
C GLY A 150 -3.56 -4.54 -15.38
N VAL A 151 -2.56 -3.66 -15.34
CA VAL A 151 -2.18 -2.93 -14.12
C VAL A 151 -2.87 -1.57 -14.12
N TYR A 152 -3.64 -1.33 -13.07
CA TYR A 152 -4.40 -0.10 -12.88
C TYR A 152 -3.84 0.68 -11.69
N TYR A 153 -3.86 2.01 -11.79
CA TYR A 153 -3.62 2.92 -10.67
C TYR A 153 -4.94 3.49 -10.17
N TYR A 154 -5.16 3.46 -8.86
CA TYR A 154 -6.35 4.06 -8.24
C TYR A 154 -6.17 5.55 -7.98
N LEU A 155 -7.11 6.35 -8.45
CA LEU A 155 -7.21 7.80 -8.26
C LEU A 155 -8.22 8.09 -7.15
N PRO A 156 -7.80 8.18 -5.87
CA PRO A 156 -8.76 8.29 -4.76
C PRO A 156 -9.59 9.58 -4.78
N GLN A 157 -9.08 10.69 -5.36
CA GLN A 157 -9.81 11.95 -5.46
C GLN A 157 -10.96 11.89 -6.45
N GLU A 158 -10.85 11.04 -7.47
CA GLU A 158 -11.84 10.88 -8.53
C GLU A 158 -12.71 9.63 -8.33
N ASP A 159 -12.29 8.74 -7.41
CA ASP A 159 -12.84 7.39 -7.23
C ASP A 159 -12.87 6.59 -8.54
N ARG A 160 -11.77 6.63 -9.29
CA ARG A 160 -11.59 6.02 -10.60
C ARG A 160 -10.25 5.31 -10.69
N VAL A 161 -10.10 4.51 -11.72
CA VAL A 161 -8.83 3.88 -12.06
C VAL A 161 -8.34 4.32 -13.43
N VAL A 162 -7.03 4.21 -13.65
CA VAL A 162 -6.41 4.38 -14.97
C VAL A 162 -5.57 3.15 -15.27
N LEU A 163 -5.67 2.64 -16.49
CA LEU A 163 -4.81 1.56 -16.97
C LEU A 163 -3.41 2.12 -17.22
N VAL A 164 -2.42 1.66 -16.46
CA VAL A 164 -1.03 2.14 -16.54
C VAL A 164 -0.09 1.18 -17.24
N ALA A 165 -0.43 -0.12 -17.27
CA ALA A 165 0.26 -1.16 -18.06
C ALA A 165 -0.73 -2.26 -18.45
N GLY A 166 -0.44 -2.97 -19.53
CA GLY A 166 -1.18 -4.17 -19.92
C GLY A 166 -0.96 -5.35 -18.98
N SER A 167 -1.18 -6.56 -19.48
CA SER A 167 -0.88 -7.80 -18.75
C SER A 167 0.61 -7.85 -18.36
N ILE A 168 0.87 -8.42 -17.20
CA ILE A 168 2.24 -8.66 -16.72
C ILE A 168 2.86 -9.78 -17.59
N ASP A 169 4.15 -9.67 -17.90
CA ASP A 169 4.90 -10.72 -18.58
C ASP A 169 4.70 -12.06 -17.88
N GLU A 170 4.38 -13.11 -18.65
CA GLU A 170 3.99 -14.40 -18.12
C GLU A 170 5.10 -15.01 -17.23
N ALA A 171 6.36 -14.88 -17.63
CA ALA A 171 7.47 -15.46 -16.87
C ALA A 171 7.64 -14.78 -15.50
N VAL A 172 7.45 -13.46 -15.42
CA VAL A 172 7.52 -12.69 -14.18
C VAL A 172 6.28 -12.96 -13.34
N ALA A 173 5.10 -12.99 -13.96
CA ALA A 173 3.86 -13.34 -13.30
C ALA A 173 3.94 -14.73 -12.65
N ASP A 174 4.41 -15.73 -13.39
CA ASP A 174 4.57 -17.09 -12.89
C ASP A 174 5.58 -17.17 -11.74
N SER A 175 6.72 -16.51 -11.87
CA SER A 175 7.72 -16.46 -10.79
C SER A 175 7.12 -15.89 -9.50
N PHE A 176 6.43 -14.76 -9.58
CA PHE A 176 5.79 -14.12 -8.46
C PHE A 176 4.66 -14.98 -7.87
N PHE A 177 3.74 -15.45 -8.70
CA PHE A 177 2.58 -16.23 -8.26
C PHE A 177 2.98 -17.58 -7.65
N ASN A 178 3.94 -18.27 -8.23
CA ASN A 178 4.45 -19.53 -7.68
C ASN A 178 5.15 -19.31 -6.35
N ALA A 179 6.02 -18.30 -6.26
CA ALA A 179 6.74 -17.99 -5.01
C ALA A 179 5.81 -17.59 -3.87
N THR A 180 4.70 -16.93 -4.18
CA THR A 180 3.75 -16.41 -3.19
C THR A 180 2.51 -17.29 -2.97
N GLY A 181 2.29 -18.31 -3.81
CA GLY A 181 1.09 -19.16 -3.77
C GLY A 181 -0.19 -18.41 -4.12
N SER A 182 -0.12 -17.42 -5.01
CA SER A 182 -1.23 -16.54 -5.38
C SER A 182 -1.67 -16.69 -6.84
N ALA A 183 -1.29 -17.78 -7.51
CA ALA A 183 -1.51 -18.02 -8.93
C ALA A 183 -2.98 -17.90 -9.36
N GLU A 184 -3.91 -18.31 -8.51
CA GLU A 184 -5.36 -18.32 -8.81
C GLU A 184 -6.10 -17.08 -8.30
N SER A 185 -5.41 -16.06 -7.78
CA SER A 185 -6.10 -14.84 -7.31
C SER A 185 -6.68 -14.01 -8.46
N ALA A 186 -7.84 -13.40 -8.25
CA ALA A 186 -8.48 -12.56 -9.27
C ALA A 186 -7.74 -11.23 -9.47
N VAL A 187 -7.19 -10.67 -8.39
CA VAL A 187 -6.42 -9.43 -8.39
C VAL A 187 -5.22 -9.49 -7.45
N ILE A 188 -4.19 -8.70 -7.77
CA ILE A 188 -3.09 -8.39 -6.85
C ILE A 188 -3.07 -6.88 -6.61
N PHE A 189 -3.25 -6.47 -5.38
CA PHE A 189 -3.00 -5.09 -4.97
C PHE A 189 -1.51 -4.88 -4.70
N PHE A 190 -0.93 -3.83 -5.26
CA PHE A 190 0.44 -3.40 -5.03
C PHE A 190 0.44 -2.07 -4.27
N LEU A 191 0.96 -2.08 -3.07
CA LEU A 191 1.07 -0.93 -2.18
C LEU A 191 2.48 -0.35 -2.33
N ALA A 192 2.61 0.68 -3.16
CA ALA A 192 3.88 1.36 -3.40
C ALA A 192 3.95 2.66 -2.60
N ALA A 193 5.15 3.07 -2.22
CA ALA A 193 5.37 4.34 -1.54
C ALA A 193 6.17 5.31 -2.40
N SER A 194 5.74 6.56 -2.40
CA SER A 194 6.53 7.71 -2.83
C SER A 194 7.15 8.32 -1.57
N PHE A 195 8.35 7.88 -1.20
CA PHE A 195 8.94 8.15 0.11
C PHE A 195 9.07 9.62 0.45
N TRP A 196 9.39 10.47 -0.53
CA TRP A 196 9.55 11.91 -0.31
C TRP A 196 8.26 12.62 0.08
N ARG A 197 7.07 12.08 -0.21
CA ARG A 197 5.80 12.64 0.29
C ARG A 197 5.72 12.64 1.82
N SER A 198 6.44 11.76 2.50
CA SER A 198 6.55 11.73 3.97
C SER A 198 7.88 12.28 4.47
N ARG A 199 8.98 11.96 3.78
CA ARG A 199 10.32 12.32 4.23
C ARG A 199 10.62 13.81 4.21
N PHE A 200 10.01 14.59 3.30
CA PHE A 200 10.22 16.05 3.29
C PHE A 200 9.77 16.71 4.61
N LYS A 201 8.77 16.13 5.27
CA LYS A 201 8.25 16.62 6.56
C LYS A 201 8.98 16.00 7.75
N TYR A 202 9.20 14.70 7.69
CA TYR A 202 9.60 13.90 8.84
C TYR A 202 11.01 13.28 8.73
N GLY A 203 11.81 13.67 7.74
CA GLY A 203 13.17 13.16 7.55
C GLY A 203 13.20 11.61 7.50
N HIS A 204 14.15 11.02 8.21
CA HIS A 204 14.26 9.55 8.27
C HIS A 204 13.07 8.87 8.93
N ARG A 205 12.38 9.53 9.86
CA ARG A 205 11.15 9.03 10.48
C ARG A 205 10.03 8.78 9.47
N GLY A 206 10.01 9.54 8.37
CA GLY A 206 9.04 9.39 7.28
C GLY A 206 8.97 7.99 6.69
N MET A 207 10.09 7.25 6.67
CA MET A 207 10.10 5.84 6.23
C MET A 207 9.26 4.94 7.12
N ARG A 208 9.33 5.13 8.45
CA ARG A 208 8.48 4.36 9.38
C ARG A 208 7.01 4.62 9.12
N PHE A 209 6.63 5.86 8.81
CA PHE A 209 5.24 6.21 8.52
C PHE A 209 4.76 5.55 7.22
N CYS A 210 5.60 5.45 6.18
CA CYS A 210 5.25 4.71 4.97
C CYS A 210 4.98 3.23 5.26
N LEU A 211 5.84 2.58 6.05
CA LEU A 211 5.66 1.17 6.43
C LEU A 211 4.40 0.96 7.28
N MET A 212 4.15 1.82 8.28
CA MET A 212 2.94 1.73 9.11
C MET A 212 1.68 1.96 8.28
N GLU A 213 1.68 2.94 7.39
CA GLU A 213 0.54 3.24 6.53
C GLU A 213 0.26 2.09 5.55
N SER A 214 1.29 1.43 5.02
CA SER A 214 1.12 0.24 4.17
C SER A 214 0.42 -0.90 4.93
N GLY A 215 0.76 -1.10 6.20
CA GLY A 215 0.06 -2.04 7.08
C GLY A 215 -1.40 -1.66 7.34
N HIS A 216 -1.69 -0.35 7.54
CA HIS A 216 -3.07 0.13 7.72
C HIS A 216 -3.92 -0.12 6.46
N LEU A 217 -3.38 0.24 5.28
CA LEU A 217 -4.05 0.02 4.00
C LEU A 217 -4.28 -1.47 3.72
N ALA A 218 -3.25 -2.29 3.93
CA ALA A 218 -3.35 -3.74 3.78
C ALA A 218 -4.44 -4.31 4.68
N GLN A 219 -4.50 -3.90 5.94
CA GLN A 219 -5.53 -4.38 6.87
C GLN A 219 -6.95 -3.97 6.46
N ASN A 220 -7.13 -2.74 5.94
CA ASN A 220 -8.43 -2.35 5.40
C ASN A 220 -8.87 -3.29 4.26
N LEU A 221 -7.99 -3.55 3.29
CA LEU A 221 -8.27 -4.43 2.16
C LEU A 221 -8.56 -5.86 2.62
N LEU A 222 -7.80 -6.39 3.58
CA LEU A 222 -8.01 -7.73 4.13
C LEU A 222 -9.34 -7.87 4.89
N LEU A 223 -9.75 -6.84 5.63
CA LEU A 223 -11.04 -6.84 6.33
C LEU A 223 -12.21 -6.73 5.35
N LEU A 224 -12.06 -5.91 4.31
CA LEU A 224 -13.08 -5.80 3.25
C LEU A 224 -13.20 -7.11 2.46
N ALA A 225 -12.08 -7.74 2.11
CA ALA A 225 -12.09 -9.05 1.45
C ALA A 225 -12.82 -10.07 2.32
N SER A 226 -12.54 -10.11 3.64
CA SER A 226 -13.26 -10.97 4.59
C SER A 226 -14.76 -10.65 4.65
N ALA A 227 -15.14 -9.37 4.60
CA ALA A 227 -16.54 -8.95 4.60
C ALA A 227 -17.27 -9.25 3.30
N TYR A 228 -16.55 -9.49 2.21
CA TYR A 228 -17.07 -9.91 0.90
C TYR A 228 -17.01 -11.43 0.69
N ASP A 229 -16.52 -12.18 1.67
CA ASP A 229 -16.26 -13.63 1.58
C ASP A 229 -15.24 -13.98 0.47
N LEU A 230 -14.33 -13.06 0.17
CA LEU A 230 -13.25 -13.26 -0.80
C LEU A 230 -12.01 -13.80 -0.07
N PRO A 231 -11.35 -14.84 -0.61
CA PRO A 231 -10.05 -15.26 -0.11
C PRO A 231 -9.02 -14.16 -0.31
N ALA A 232 -8.17 -13.95 0.69
CA ALA A 232 -7.14 -12.92 0.62
C ALA A 232 -5.88 -13.31 1.39
N ARG A 233 -4.72 -12.89 0.87
CA ARG A 233 -3.42 -13.10 1.49
C ARG A 233 -2.52 -11.88 1.28
N ALA A 234 -1.84 -11.47 2.36
CA ALA A 234 -0.77 -10.47 2.28
C ALA A 234 0.55 -11.12 1.86
N LEU A 235 1.30 -10.47 0.99
CA LEU A 235 2.49 -10.96 0.32
C LEU A 235 3.64 -9.98 0.56
N GLY A 236 4.67 -10.41 1.31
CA GLY A 236 5.87 -9.60 1.57
C GLY A 236 7.15 -10.23 1.02
N GLY A 237 7.07 -11.47 0.50
CA GLY A 237 8.22 -12.21 -0.01
C GLY A 237 8.25 -12.22 -1.55
N PHE A 238 8.65 -11.13 -2.17
CA PHE A 238 8.77 -10.99 -3.62
C PHE A 238 10.16 -10.44 -3.97
N VAL A 239 10.54 -10.56 -5.25
CA VAL A 239 11.78 -9.99 -5.78
C VAL A 239 11.54 -8.54 -6.14
N ASP A 240 12.04 -7.61 -5.33
CA ASP A 240 11.73 -6.17 -5.41
C ASP A 240 12.06 -5.57 -6.77
N CYS A 241 13.22 -5.90 -7.37
CA CYS A 241 13.63 -5.32 -8.65
C CYS A 241 12.67 -5.73 -9.77
N GLU A 242 12.25 -7.00 -9.82
CA GLU A 242 11.33 -7.50 -10.84
C GLU A 242 9.97 -6.81 -10.76
N LEU A 243 9.38 -6.72 -9.57
CA LEU A 243 8.07 -6.09 -9.42
C LEU A 243 8.09 -4.56 -9.58
N ASN A 244 9.17 -3.89 -9.20
CA ASN A 244 9.28 -2.45 -9.44
C ASN A 244 9.39 -2.11 -10.92
N GLU A 245 9.99 -2.99 -11.74
CA GLU A 245 10.08 -2.81 -13.20
C GLU A 245 8.74 -3.01 -13.90
N LEU A 246 7.84 -3.84 -13.36
CA LEU A 246 6.52 -4.09 -13.92
C LEU A 246 5.57 -2.89 -13.82
N ILE A 247 5.74 -2.06 -12.81
CA ILE A 247 4.82 -0.97 -12.52
C ILE A 247 5.44 0.34 -13.01
N PRO A 248 4.92 0.92 -14.11
CA PRO A 248 5.40 2.20 -14.59
C PRO A 248 5.40 3.24 -13.46
N THR A 249 6.43 4.06 -13.40
CA THR A 249 6.62 5.08 -12.36
C THR A 249 7.25 4.63 -11.04
N LEU A 250 7.50 3.34 -10.85
CA LEU A 250 8.37 2.89 -9.76
C LEU A 250 9.82 2.81 -10.25
N ASN A 251 10.75 3.23 -9.41
CA ASN A 251 12.19 3.16 -9.69
C ASN A 251 12.97 2.35 -8.66
N GLY A 252 12.26 1.73 -7.70
CA GLY A 252 12.84 0.91 -6.65
C GLY A 252 13.63 1.69 -5.58
N VAL A 253 13.75 3.02 -5.69
CA VAL A 253 14.57 3.87 -4.79
C VAL A 253 13.71 4.96 -4.12
N ASP A 254 13.20 5.93 -4.91
CA ASP A 254 12.36 7.01 -4.40
C ASP A 254 10.89 6.61 -4.35
N THR A 255 10.53 5.71 -5.25
CA THR A 255 9.20 5.10 -5.35
C THR A 255 9.36 3.61 -5.49
N ALA A 256 8.88 2.86 -4.51
CA ALA A 256 9.07 1.42 -4.47
C ALA A 256 7.84 0.70 -3.91
N LEU A 257 7.68 -0.54 -4.32
CA LEU A 257 6.71 -1.46 -3.74
C LEU A 257 7.12 -1.81 -2.30
N LEU A 258 6.16 -1.75 -1.39
CA LEU A 258 6.36 -2.12 0.02
C LEU A 258 5.64 -3.42 0.37
N TYR A 259 4.48 -3.64 -0.22
CA TYR A 259 3.61 -4.75 0.15
C TYR A 259 2.70 -5.10 -1.01
N ALA A 260 2.28 -6.37 -1.09
CA ALA A 260 1.28 -6.80 -2.04
C ALA A 260 0.20 -7.64 -1.34
N LEU A 261 -0.99 -7.71 -1.96
CA LEU A 261 -2.10 -8.53 -1.47
C LEU A 261 -2.76 -9.23 -2.64
N ALA A 262 -2.87 -10.56 -2.56
CA ALA A 262 -3.69 -11.35 -3.44
C ALA A 262 -5.12 -11.41 -2.91
N VAL A 263 -6.13 -11.25 -3.77
CA VAL A 263 -7.55 -11.28 -3.42
C VAL A 263 -8.36 -11.93 -4.54
N GLY A 264 -9.42 -12.72 -4.15
CA GLY A 264 -10.40 -13.34 -5.05
C GLY A 264 -10.16 -14.77 -5.44
#